data_adbba6f567c109e3c2c5e2f83a8b36f7
#
_entry.id   adbba6f567c109e3c2c5e2f83a8b36f7
#
_cell.length_a   1.000
_cell.length_b   1.000
_cell.length_c   1.000
_cell.angle_alpha   90.00
_cell.angle_beta   90.00
_cell.angle_gamma   90.00
#
_symmetry.space_group_name_H-M   'P 1'
#
loop_
_entity.id
_entity.type
_entity.pdbx_description
1 polymer ?
#
loop_
_entity_poly.entity_id
_entity_poly.type
_entity_poly.pdbx_seq_one_letter_code
_entity_poly.pdbx_strand_id
1 'polypeptide(L)'
;MPEDTLELLDTQIISYALKGYPTWSVTGKAISAITANEFLLVQSANPAQANYYVLLLSRIHFPESTDGVGPMNARLNRDHPFRKMITDQVRLEFGNEFPAIVVYGNLAIAMLINKRISALFDEAIKFLDKAQKKTIRKRFDFLLKNGVTCFPLSKSAISIGMELLQAFRAKHNLKANFRNSLNDILVFATAIDASAKLVTSDALLSEFASKYFEAPFSRQEDIITVDFREKFRTASRKSAESKGYINKGWQVSYRNYHWGAG
;
A
#
# COMPACT_ATOMS: atom_id res chain seq x y z
N MET A 1 -14.24 10.60 -25.99
CA MET A 1 -13.87 9.32 -25.38
C MET A 1 -14.22 9.44 -23.91
N PRO A 2 -14.85 8.46 -23.26
CA PRO A 2 -14.98 8.51 -21.81
C PRO A 2 -13.57 8.60 -21.24
N GLU A 3 -13.30 9.61 -20.42
CA GLU A 3 -12.05 9.71 -19.68
C GLU A 3 -11.87 8.39 -18.91
N ASP A 4 -10.78 7.67 -19.21
CA ASP A 4 -10.45 6.43 -18.49
C ASP A 4 -10.34 6.77 -17.00
N THR A 5 -11.39 6.42 -16.29
CA THR A 5 -11.52 6.74 -14.87
C THR A 5 -10.51 5.93 -14.08
N LEU A 6 -9.55 6.60 -13.45
CA LEU A 6 -8.60 5.94 -12.55
C LEU A 6 -9.37 5.33 -11.37
N GLU A 7 -9.41 4.00 -11.31
CA GLU A 7 -10.00 3.25 -10.20
C GLU A 7 -8.90 2.61 -9.37
N LEU A 8 -8.89 2.92 -8.06
CA LEU A 8 -7.97 2.34 -7.09
C LEU A 8 -8.71 1.28 -6.27
N LEU A 9 -8.16 0.07 -6.26
CA LEU A 9 -8.77 -1.09 -5.61
C LEU A 9 -8.16 -1.33 -4.23
N ASP A 10 -9.04 -1.66 -3.28
CA ASP A 10 -8.65 -2.12 -1.95
C ASP A 10 -8.22 -3.59 -1.97
N THR A 11 -7.53 -4.04 -0.93
CA THR A 11 -6.95 -5.39 -0.76
C THR A 11 -8.02 -6.49 -0.86
N GLN A 12 -9.21 -6.26 -0.30
CA GLN A 12 -10.28 -7.23 -0.35
C GLN A 12 -10.79 -7.46 -1.77
N ILE A 13 -10.95 -6.38 -2.54
CA ILE A 13 -11.43 -6.45 -3.92
C ILE A 13 -10.49 -7.29 -4.79
N ILE A 14 -9.18 -7.06 -4.68
CA ILE A 14 -8.18 -7.85 -5.41
C ILE A 14 -8.18 -9.31 -4.96
N SER A 15 -8.35 -9.55 -3.67
CA SER A 15 -8.41 -10.89 -3.11
C SER A 15 -9.62 -11.67 -3.61
N TYR A 16 -10.77 -11.03 -3.77
CA TYR A 16 -11.97 -11.62 -4.36
C TYR A 16 -11.77 -11.94 -5.85
N ALA A 17 -11.20 -11.02 -6.60
CA ALA A 17 -10.90 -11.25 -8.02
C ALA A 17 -9.92 -12.42 -8.22
N LEU A 18 -8.87 -12.56 -7.38
CA LEU A 18 -7.96 -13.71 -7.43
C LEU A 18 -8.67 -15.04 -7.14
N LYS A 19 -9.72 -15.04 -6.30
CA LYS A 19 -10.54 -16.22 -5.98
C LYS A 19 -11.57 -16.53 -7.06
N GLY A 20 -11.69 -15.69 -8.10
CA GLY A 20 -12.61 -15.91 -9.21
C GLY A 20 -14.04 -15.39 -8.97
N TYR A 21 -14.23 -14.51 -8.01
CA TYR A 21 -15.53 -13.83 -7.85
C TYR A 21 -15.75 -12.88 -9.03
N PRO A 22 -16.84 -13.03 -9.82
CA PRO A 22 -16.97 -12.41 -11.14
C PRO A 22 -17.30 -10.90 -11.10
N THR A 23 -17.49 -10.34 -9.93
CA THR A 23 -18.06 -8.99 -9.76
C THR A 23 -17.13 -7.86 -10.17
N TRP A 24 -15.80 -8.08 -10.27
CA TRP A 24 -14.88 -6.98 -10.57
C TRP A 24 -13.72 -7.35 -11.48
N SER A 25 -13.57 -6.55 -12.54
CA SER A 25 -12.38 -6.58 -13.37
C SER A 25 -11.25 -5.81 -12.68
N VAL A 26 -10.10 -6.45 -12.52
CA VAL A 26 -8.87 -5.84 -12.00
C VAL A 26 -7.99 -5.30 -13.12
N THR A 27 -8.34 -5.65 -14.36
CA THR A 27 -7.52 -5.36 -15.55
C THR A 27 -7.39 -3.86 -15.77
N GLY A 28 -6.15 -3.38 -15.83
CA GLY A 28 -5.84 -1.97 -16.04
C GLY A 28 -6.16 -1.04 -14.86
N LYS A 29 -6.56 -1.60 -13.70
CA LYS A 29 -6.87 -0.81 -12.50
C LYS A 29 -5.63 -0.49 -11.70
N ALA A 30 -5.79 0.38 -10.70
CA ALA A 30 -4.71 0.79 -9.81
C ALA A 30 -4.87 0.21 -8.40
N ILE A 31 -3.75 0.13 -7.68
CA ILE A 31 -3.68 -0.20 -6.26
C ILE A 31 -2.69 0.71 -5.55
N SER A 32 -2.80 0.83 -4.24
CA SER A 32 -1.76 1.46 -3.43
C SER A 32 -0.62 0.49 -3.13
N ALA A 33 0.56 0.99 -2.80
CA ALA A 33 1.65 0.15 -2.28
C ALA A 33 1.27 -0.53 -0.96
N ILE A 34 0.38 0.07 -0.17
CA ILE A 34 -0.18 -0.56 1.05
C ILE A 34 -0.98 -1.80 0.66
N THR A 35 -1.91 -1.65 -0.27
CA THR A 35 -2.71 -2.76 -0.84
C THR A 35 -1.82 -3.86 -1.40
N ALA A 36 -0.78 -3.50 -2.18
CA ALA A 36 0.17 -4.47 -2.74
C ALA A 36 0.90 -5.25 -1.64
N ASN A 37 1.39 -4.55 -0.60
CA ASN A 37 2.08 -5.19 0.51
C ASN A 37 1.17 -6.13 1.31
N GLU A 38 -0.08 -5.76 1.55
CA GLU A 38 -1.06 -6.64 2.20
C GLU A 38 -1.41 -7.85 1.35
N PHE A 39 -1.65 -7.65 0.06
CA PHE A 39 -1.95 -8.73 -0.87
C PHE A 39 -0.80 -9.73 -1.01
N LEU A 40 0.44 -9.26 -0.90
CA LEU A 40 1.66 -10.08 -0.96
C LEU A 40 2.16 -10.51 0.44
N LEU A 41 1.35 -10.31 1.48
CA LEU A 41 1.68 -10.72 2.84
C LEU A 41 1.89 -12.24 2.91
N VAL A 42 3.01 -12.66 3.49
CA VAL A 42 3.31 -14.05 3.74
C VAL A 42 2.60 -14.49 5.01
N GLN A 43 1.65 -15.38 4.86
CA GLN A 43 0.94 -15.98 5.98
C GLN A 43 1.77 -17.14 6.55
N SER A 44 1.93 -17.16 7.87
CA SER A 44 2.54 -18.31 8.53
C SER A 44 1.59 -19.50 8.51
N ALA A 45 2.13 -20.68 8.25
CA ALA A 45 1.39 -21.94 8.41
C ALA A 45 1.06 -22.23 9.89
N ASN A 46 1.84 -21.67 10.80
CA ASN A 46 1.62 -21.78 12.25
C ASN A 46 0.88 -20.54 12.74
N PRO A 47 -0.35 -20.67 13.28
CA PRO A 47 -1.12 -19.54 13.81
C PRO A 47 -0.41 -18.79 14.96
N ALA A 48 0.49 -19.44 15.68
CA ALA A 48 1.30 -18.81 16.75
C ALA A 48 2.41 -17.91 16.20
N GLN A 49 2.70 -17.97 14.91
CA GLN A 49 3.72 -17.12 14.27
C GLN A 49 3.08 -15.94 13.57
N ALA A 50 3.70 -14.77 13.69
CA ALA A 50 3.22 -13.58 13.00
C ALA A 50 3.40 -13.69 11.47
N ASN A 51 2.44 -13.17 10.75
CA ASN A 51 2.59 -12.91 9.31
C ASN A 51 3.70 -11.89 9.08
N TYR A 52 4.34 -11.93 7.93
CA TYR A 52 5.39 -10.98 7.60
C TYR A 52 5.33 -10.51 6.14
N TYR A 53 5.80 -9.29 5.93
CA TYR A 53 5.88 -8.69 4.60
C TYR A 53 7.13 -9.18 3.86
N VAL A 54 7.01 -9.35 2.55
CA VAL A 54 8.17 -9.56 1.68
C VAL A 54 8.95 -8.25 1.62
N LEU A 55 10.21 -8.27 2.09
CA LEU A 55 11.06 -7.09 2.04
C LEU A 55 11.71 -7.00 0.66
N LEU A 56 11.26 -6.05 -0.11
CA LEU A 56 11.75 -5.79 -1.46
C LEU A 56 12.94 -4.84 -1.40
N LEU A 57 13.93 -5.09 -2.24
CA LEU A 57 15.15 -4.30 -2.29
C LEU A 57 14.90 -3.01 -3.07
N SER A 58 15.17 -1.87 -2.46
CA SER A 58 15.15 -0.57 -3.14
C SER A 58 16.52 -0.15 -3.69
N ARG A 59 17.57 -0.90 -3.37
CA ARG A 59 18.96 -0.67 -3.81
C ARG A 59 19.42 -1.70 -4.83
N ILE A 60 18.66 -1.91 -5.87
CA ILE A 60 19.21 -2.67 -6.98
C ILE A 60 19.56 -1.67 -8.05
N HIS A 61 20.87 -1.40 -8.25
CA HIS A 61 21.32 -1.02 -9.55
C HIS A 61 20.83 -2.10 -10.48
N PHE A 62 19.93 -1.76 -11.39
CA PHE A 62 19.60 -2.63 -12.49
C PHE A 62 20.83 -2.58 -13.42
N PRO A 63 21.75 -3.58 -13.40
CA PRO A 63 22.67 -3.67 -14.49
C PRO A 63 21.81 -3.94 -15.72
N GLU A 64 22.13 -3.30 -16.80
CA GLU A 64 21.58 -3.63 -18.12
C GLU A 64 21.82 -5.11 -18.50
N SER A 65 22.65 -5.81 -17.74
CA SER A 65 22.90 -7.25 -17.79
C SER A 65 22.50 -7.95 -16.48
N THR A 66 21.81 -9.06 -16.60
CA THR A 66 21.27 -9.92 -15.52
C THR A 66 22.35 -10.60 -14.66
N ASP A 67 23.63 -10.40 -14.94
CA ASP A 67 24.73 -11.18 -14.37
C ASP A 67 25.26 -10.68 -13.02
N GLY A 68 24.81 -9.53 -12.54
CA GLY A 68 25.32 -8.88 -11.33
C GLY A 68 24.65 -9.24 -9.99
N VAL A 69 23.71 -10.18 -9.96
CA VAL A 69 22.88 -10.46 -8.77
C VAL A 69 23.52 -11.47 -7.80
N GLY A 70 24.64 -12.10 -8.18
CA GLY A 70 25.23 -13.22 -7.45
C GLY A 70 25.63 -12.97 -5.97
N PRO A 71 26.43 -11.96 -5.65
CA PRO A 71 27.00 -11.84 -4.28
C PRO A 71 26.04 -11.23 -3.24
N MET A 72 24.95 -10.55 -3.64
CA MET A 72 24.00 -9.97 -2.68
C MET A 72 23.08 -11.01 -2.03
N ASN A 73 22.93 -12.17 -2.63
CA ASN A 73 21.99 -13.18 -2.20
C ASN A 73 22.27 -13.78 -0.83
N ALA A 74 23.55 -13.91 -0.45
CA ALA A 74 23.95 -14.40 0.88
C ALA A 74 23.55 -13.44 2.01
N ARG A 75 23.36 -12.16 1.73
CA ARG A 75 22.97 -11.13 2.70
C ARG A 75 21.45 -10.98 2.86
N LEU A 76 20.69 -11.67 2.04
CA LEU A 76 19.22 -11.60 2.02
C LEU A 76 18.56 -12.71 2.83
N ASN A 77 19.31 -13.40 3.67
CA ASN A 77 18.73 -14.36 4.59
C ASN A 77 17.59 -13.68 5.38
N ARG A 78 16.48 -14.37 5.56
CA ARG A 78 15.27 -13.91 6.23
C ARG A 78 15.55 -13.25 7.58
N ASP A 79 16.49 -13.82 8.33
CA ASP A 79 16.81 -13.40 9.70
C ASP A 79 17.96 -12.38 9.77
N HIS A 80 18.50 -11.97 8.60
CA HIS A 80 19.63 -11.05 8.58
C HIS A 80 19.19 -9.63 8.89
N PRO A 81 19.75 -8.96 9.93
CA PRO A 81 19.33 -7.64 10.37
C PRO A 81 19.47 -6.56 9.28
N PHE A 82 20.43 -6.70 8.36
CA PHE A 82 20.64 -5.78 7.24
C PHE A 82 19.54 -5.82 6.20
N ARG A 83 18.68 -6.84 6.16
CA ARG A 83 17.58 -6.92 5.19
C ARG A 83 16.61 -5.75 5.30
N LYS A 84 16.27 -5.34 6.52
CA LYS A 84 15.41 -4.19 6.76
C LYS A 84 16.07 -2.86 6.40
N MET A 85 17.39 -2.83 6.33
CA MET A 85 18.17 -1.62 6.04
C MET A 85 18.31 -1.33 4.54
N ILE A 86 18.05 -2.29 3.67
CA ILE A 86 18.23 -2.16 2.21
C ILE A 86 16.94 -1.87 1.46
N THR A 87 15.80 -1.81 2.14
CA THR A 87 14.53 -1.39 1.55
C THR A 87 14.17 0.04 1.98
N ASP A 88 13.43 0.74 1.14
CA ASP A 88 12.88 2.04 1.51
C ASP A 88 11.89 1.88 2.68
N GLN A 89 11.77 2.90 3.49
CA GLN A 89 10.95 2.88 4.70
C GLN A 89 10.23 4.21 4.88
N VAL A 90 8.98 4.11 5.28
CA VAL A 90 8.21 5.21 5.84
C VAL A 90 7.87 4.85 7.28
N ARG A 91 8.35 5.65 8.23
CA ARG A 91 8.08 5.43 9.65
C ARG A 91 7.10 6.49 10.14
N LEU A 92 6.00 6.01 10.68
CA LEU A 92 4.93 6.80 11.26
C LEU A 92 4.98 6.64 12.77
N GLU A 93 5.15 7.73 13.49
CA GLU A 93 5.21 7.79 14.95
C GLU A 93 4.01 8.57 15.48
N PHE A 94 3.38 8.06 16.51
CA PHE A 94 2.13 8.58 17.05
C PHE A 94 2.28 9.03 18.51
N GLY A 95 3.48 9.39 18.92
CA GLY A 95 3.79 9.70 20.30
C GLY A 95 3.49 8.51 21.22
N ASN A 96 2.76 8.75 22.30
CA ASN A 96 2.33 7.72 23.25
C ASN A 96 0.93 7.14 22.93
N GLU A 97 0.28 7.60 21.85
CA GLU A 97 -1.11 7.20 21.56
C GLU A 97 -1.21 5.85 20.88
N PHE A 98 -0.27 5.54 19.99
CA PHE A 98 -0.23 4.27 19.25
C PHE A 98 1.21 3.81 19.02
N PRO A 99 1.42 2.51 18.79
CA PRO A 99 2.72 1.98 18.40
C PRO A 99 3.21 2.61 17.09
N ALA A 100 4.50 2.85 16.98
CA ALA A 100 5.11 3.27 15.73
C ALA A 100 4.93 2.20 14.64
N ILE A 101 4.57 2.63 13.44
CA ILE A 101 4.37 1.77 12.28
C ILE A 101 5.43 2.07 11.23
N VAL A 102 6.03 1.01 10.70
CA VAL A 102 6.97 1.13 9.57
C VAL A 102 6.37 0.44 8.35
N VAL A 103 6.26 1.20 7.26
CA VAL A 103 5.95 0.70 5.92
C VAL A 103 7.26 0.46 5.20
N TYR A 104 7.53 -0.79 4.87
CA TYR A 104 8.74 -1.21 4.15
C TYR A 104 8.45 -1.39 2.66
N GLY A 105 9.41 -1.02 1.82
CA GLY A 105 9.37 -1.32 0.40
C GLY A 105 8.25 -0.62 -0.37
N ASN A 106 7.83 0.55 0.09
CA ASN A 106 6.77 1.34 -0.52
C ASN A 106 7.08 1.71 -1.99
N LEU A 107 8.28 2.24 -2.23
CA LEU A 107 8.75 2.56 -3.57
C LEU A 107 9.15 1.30 -4.35
N ALA A 108 9.79 0.34 -3.67
CA ALA A 108 10.26 -0.87 -4.29
C ALA A 108 9.12 -1.70 -4.88
N ILE A 109 8.03 -1.92 -4.14
CA ILE A 109 6.89 -2.71 -4.66
C ILE A 109 6.21 -2.02 -5.83
N ALA A 110 5.99 -0.70 -5.73
CA ALA A 110 5.40 0.06 -6.83
C ALA A 110 6.26 -0.04 -8.11
N MET A 111 7.57 0.10 -7.97
CA MET A 111 8.49 -0.05 -9.09
C MET A 111 8.45 -1.45 -9.71
N LEU A 112 8.49 -2.51 -8.89
CA LEU A 112 8.49 -3.89 -9.40
C LEU A 112 7.21 -4.22 -10.16
N ILE A 113 6.05 -3.78 -9.67
CA ILE A 113 4.77 -3.98 -10.34
C ILE A 113 4.72 -3.15 -11.63
N ASN A 114 5.00 -1.85 -11.56
CA ASN A 114 4.85 -0.93 -12.70
C ASN A 114 5.82 -1.23 -13.84
N LYS A 115 7.04 -1.64 -13.51
CA LYS A 115 8.07 -2.04 -14.50
C LYS A 115 8.03 -3.55 -14.83
N ARG A 116 7.11 -4.30 -14.21
CA ARG A 116 6.94 -5.75 -14.43
C ARG A 116 8.22 -6.57 -14.20
N ILE A 117 8.97 -6.27 -13.14
CA ILE A 117 10.28 -6.87 -12.89
C ILE A 117 10.13 -8.12 -12.00
N SER A 118 9.85 -9.25 -12.62
CA SER A 118 9.65 -10.53 -11.94
C SER A 118 10.92 -11.09 -11.31
N ALA A 119 12.07 -10.96 -11.99
CA ALA A 119 13.33 -11.55 -11.52
C ALA A 119 13.74 -11.04 -10.13
N LEU A 120 13.59 -9.75 -9.87
CA LEU A 120 13.90 -9.17 -8.57
C LEU A 120 12.90 -9.56 -7.48
N PHE A 121 11.65 -9.73 -7.85
CA PHE A 121 10.65 -10.25 -6.94
C PHE A 121 10.97 -11.69 -6.55
N ASP A 122 11.38 -12.54 -7.51
CA ASP A 122 11.80 -13.91 -7.25
C ASP A 122 12.99 -13.99 -6.30
N GLU A 123 13.97 -13.13 -6.45
CA GLU A 123 15.09 -13.02 -5.52
C GLU A 123 14.62 -12.63 -4.11
N ALA A 124 13.67 -11.72 -3.99
CA ALA A 124 13.14 -11.29 -2.70
C ALA A 124 12.38 -12.42 -1.96
N ILE A 125 11.78 -13.36 -2.68
CA ILE A 125 11.01 -14.48 -2.10
C ILE A 125 11.78 -15.81 -2.08
N LYS A 126 13.01 -15.84 -2.51
CA LYS A 126 13.81 -17.07 -2.69
C LYS A 126 14.02 -17.88 -1.39
N PHE A 127 14.02 -17.20 -0.24
CA PHE A 127 14.16 -17.80 1.09
C PHE A 127 12.87 -18.42 1.64
N LEU A 128 11.72 -18.18 1.00
CA LEU A 128 10.44 -18.75 1.42
C LEU A 128 10.43 -20.27 1.16
N ASP A 129 9.64 -20.99 1.95
CA ASP A 129 9.34 -22.39 1.64
C ASP A 129 8.59 -22.53 0.30
N LYS A 130 8.53 -23.76 -0.23
CA LYS A 130 7.95 -24.04 -1.55
C LYS A 130 6.48 -23.61 -1.65
N ALA A 131 5.68 -23.81 -0.60
CA ALA A 131 4.25 -23.51 -0.61
C ALA A 131 4.01 -21.98 -0.53
N GLN A 132 4.71 -21.31 0.37
CA GLN A 132 4.68 -19.86 0.50
C GLN A 132 5.12 -19.18 -0.80
N LYS A 133 6.26 -19.63 -1.37
CA LYS A 133 6.78 -19.12 -2.64
C LYS A 133 5.76 -19.25 -3.76
N LYS A 134 5.15 -20.43 -3.91
CA LYS A 134 4.12 -20.68 -4.94
C LYS A 134 2.93 -19.72 -4.77
N THR A 135 2.47 -19.52 -3.54
CA THR A 135 1.32 -18.65 -3.24
C THR A 135 1.64 -17.20 -3.54
N ILE A 136 2.76 -16.69 -3.05
CA ILE A 136 3.16 -15.29 -3.22
C ILE A 136 3.48 -15.00 -4.68
N ARG A 137 4.14 -15.92 -5.39
CA ARG A 137 4.40 -15.80 -6.83
C ARG A 137 3.09 -15.73 -7.62
N LYS A 138 2.12 -16.62 -7.34
CA LYS A 138 0.80 -16.57 -7.97
C LYS A 138 0.11 -15.22 -7.79
N ARG A 139 0.19 -14.62 -6.59
CA ARG A 139 -0.39 -13.30 -6.31
C ARG A 139 0.32 -12.20 -7.11
N PHE A 140 1.65 -12.21 -7.14
CA PHE A 140 2.42 -11.24 -7.90
C PHE A 140 2.16 -11.34 -9.40
N ASP A 141 2.19 -12.56 -9.97
CA ASP A 141 1.87 -12.80 -11.37
C ASP A 141 0.45 -12.39 -11.74
N PHE A 142 -0.50 -12.52 -10.80
CA PHE A 142 -1.87 -12.04 -10.99
C PHE A 142 -1.91 -10.51 -11.18
N LEU A 143 -1.17 -9.74 -10.38
CA LEU A 143 -1.07 -8.29 -10.56
C LEU A 143 -0.48 -7.92 -11.92
N LEU A 144 0.62 -8.59 -12.31
CA LEU A 144 1.29 -8.33 -13.58
C LEU A 144 0.42 -8.70 -14.79
N LYS A 145 -0.23 -9.88 -14.75
CA LYS A 145 -1.09 -10.37 -15.83
C LYS A 145 -2.28 -9.45 -16.09
N ASN A 146 -2.82 -8.85 -15.04
CA ASN A 146 -3.95 -7.93 -15.15
C ASN A 146 -3.53 -6.49 -15.46
N GLY A 147 -2.24 -6.21 -15.66
CA GLY A 147 -1.77 -4.87 -15.98
C GLY A 147 -2.04 -3.84 -14.88
N VAL A 148 -2.04 -4.30 -13.61
CA VAL A 148 -2.30 -3.43 -12.47
C VAL A 148 -1.19 -2.38 -12.34
N THR A 149 -1.58 -1.12 -12.07
CA THR A 149 -0.65 -0.03 -11.73
C THR A 149 -0.58 0.13 -10.21
N CYS A 150 0.61 0.34 -9.66
CA CYS A 150 0.79 0.50 -8.22
C CYS A 150 1.26 1.92 -7.89
N PHE A 151 0.50 2.62 -7.05
CA PHE A 151 0.85 3.96 -6.55
C PHE A 151 1.63 3.84 -5.24
N PRO A 152 2.85 4.40 -5.18
CA PRO A 152 3.55 4.49 -3.91
C PRO A 152 2.85 5.47 -2.98
N LEU A 153 2.97 5.24 -1.68
CA LEU A 153 2.48 6.15 -0.65
C LEU A 153 3.31 7.44 -0.69
N SER A 154 2.73 8.51 -1.21
CA SER A 154 3.36 9.83 -1.33
C SER A 154 3.39 10.57 0.00
N LYS A 155 4.18 11.63 0.09
CA LYS A 155 4.18 12.54 1.26
C LYS A 155 2.81 13.20 1.46
N SER A 156 2.14 13.56 0.37
CA SER A 156 0.80 14.12 0.38
C SER A 156 -0.22 13.09 0.90
N ALA A 157 -0.22 11.86 0.37
CA ALA A 157 -1.08 10.79 0.85
C ALA A 157 -0.87 10.52 2.36
N ILE A 158 0.37 10.55 2.85
CA ILE A 158 0.64 10.40 4.29
C ILE A 158 0.03 11.54 5.09
N SER A 159 0.19 12.78 4.64
CA SER A 159 -0.39 13.95 5.31
C SER A 159 -1.92 13.83 5.40
N ILE A 160 -2.57 13.51 4.28
CA ILE A 160 -4.01 13.26 4.21
C ILE A 160 -4.41 12.10 5.15
N GLY A 161 -3.65 11.01 5.15
CA GLY A 161 -3.91 9.86 6.02
C GLY A 161 -3.83 10.19 7.50
N MET A 162 -2.86 11.00 7.91
CA MET A 162 -2.74 11.44 9.31
C MET A 162 -3.90 12.34 9.74
N GLU A 163 -4.36 13.24 8.88
CA GLU A 163 -5.54 14.08 9.13
C GLU A 163 -6.81 13.24 9.21
N LEU A 164 -6.99 12.31 8.26
CA LEU A 164 -8.14 11.42 8.21
C LEU A 164 -8.18 10.50 9.44
N LEU A 165 -7.03 9.94 9.86
CA LEU A 165 -6.92 9.14 11.09
C LEU A 165 -7.37 9.95 12.32
N GLN A 166 -6.91 11.18 12.43
CA GLN A 166 -7.27 12.06 13.55
C GLN A 166 -8.77 12.37 13.55
N ALA A 167 -9.33 12.73 12.40
CA ALA A 167 -10.75 13.06 12.28
C ALA A 167 -11.64 11.82 12.48
N PHE A 168 -11.24 10.67 11.96
CA PHE A 168 -11.98 9.42 12.10
C PHE A 168 -12.04 8.96 13.57
N ARG A 169 -10.89 8.92 14.27
CA ARG A 169 -10.84 8.50 15.68
C ARG A 169 -11.59 9.42 16.65
N ALA A 170 -11.84 10.65 16.26
CA ALA A 170 -12.64 11.57 17.09
C ALA A 170 -14.14 11.18 17.11
N LYS A 171 -14.59 10.37 16.15
CA LYS A 171 -16.00 9.98 15.99
C LYS A 171 -16.22 8.47 16.04
N HIS A 172 -15.19 7.68 15.76
CA HIS A 172 -15.29 6.22 15.61
C HIS A 172 -14.13 5.51 16.30
N ASN A 173 -14.39 4.30 16.76
CA ASN A 173 -13.36 3.44 17.30
C ASN A 173 -12.53 2.83 16.17
N LEU A 174 -11.22 2.75 16.38
CA LEU A 174 -10.31 2.02 15.49
C LEU A 174 -10.47 0.51 15.72
N LYS A 175 -10.11 -0.29 14.70
CA LYS A 175 -10.03 -1.75 14.81
C LYS A 175 -9.06 -2.15 15.94
N ALA A 176 -9.27 -3.29 16.57
CA ALA A 176 -8.38 -3.80 17.63
C ALA A 176 -6.91 -3.86 17.20
N ASN A 177 -6.66 -4.20 15.94
CA ASN A 177 -5.33 -4.07 15.34
C ASN A 177 -5.18 -2.68 14.70
N PHE A 178 -4.46 -1.79 15.39
CA PHE A 178 -4.20 -0.43 14.91
C PHE A 178 -3.59 -0.37 13.51
N ARG A 179 -2.66 -1.30 13.19
CA ARG A 179 -2.04 -1.37 11.86
C ARG A 179 -3.07 -1.55 10.75
N ASN A 180 -4.09 -2.39 10.96
CA ASN A 180 -5.14 -2.61 9.96
C ASN A 180 -5.94 -1.33 9.72
N SER A 181 -6.36 -0.64 10.79
CA SER A 181 -7.05 0.65 10.64
C SER A 181 -6.21 1.69 9.92
N LEU A 182 -4.92 1.76 10.25
CA LEU A 182 -4.01 2.70 9.60
C LEU A 182 -3.81 2.35 8.12
N ASN A 183 -3.66 1.07 7.78
CA ASN A 183 -3.52 0.65 6.40
C ASN A 183 -4.75 1.02 5.56
N ASP A 184 -5.97 0.75 6.07
CA ASP A 184 -7.21 1.14 5.40
C ASP A 184 -7.23 2.67 5.16
N ILE A 185 -6.91 3.44 6.17
CA ILE A 185 -6.85 4.92 6.06
C ILE A 185 -5.79 5.37 5.04
N LEU A 186 -4.63 4.72 4.98
CA LEU A 186 -3.59 5.05 4.00
C LEU A 186 -3.98 4.66 2.56
N VAL A 187 -4.78 3.60 2.37
CA VAL A 187 -5.37 3.26 1.07
C VAL A 187 -6.33 4.37 0.62
N PHE A 188 -7.22 4.82 1.50
CA PHE A 188 -8.11 5.96 1.23
C PHE A 188 -7.33 7.24 0.91
N ALA A 189 -6.33 7.54 1.70
CA ALA A 189 -5.48 8.71 1.48
C ALA A 189 -4.75 8.65 0.14
N THR A 190 -4.35 7.46 -0.31
CA THR A 190 -3.74 7.28 -1.63
C THR A 190 -4.75 7.54 -2.74
N ALA A 191 -6.01 7.09 -2.58
CA ALA A 191 -7.07 7.35 -3.56
C ALA A 191 -7.39 8.84 -3.67
N ILE A 192 -7.42 9.55 -2.54
CA ILE A 192 -7.64 10.99 -2.47
C ILE A 192 -6.49 11.74 -3.16
N ASP A 193 -5.24 11.41 -2.82
CA ASP A 193 -4.04 12.02 -3.39
C ASP A 193 -3.94 11.81 -4.91
N ALA A 194 -4.30 10.62 -5.37
CA ALA A 194 -4.33 10.28 -6.79
C ALA A 194 -5.56 10.83 -7.54
N SER A 195 -6.49 11.51 -6.85
CA SER A 195 -7.78 11.92 -7.41
C SER A 195 -8.48 10.75 -8.14
N ALA A 196 -8.54 9.61 -7.47
CA ALA A 196 -9.05 8.37 -8.01
C ALA A 196 -10.44 8.02 -7.45
N LYS A 197 -11.12 7.11 -8.14
CA LYS A 197 -12.31 6.45 -7.64
C LYS A 197 -11.86 5.24 -6.81
N LEU A 198 -12.15 5.23 -5.51
CA LEU A 198 -11.82 4.11 -4.64
C LEU A 198 -12.92 3.05 -4.68
N VAL A 199 -12.52 1.79 -4.85
CA VAL A 199 -13.39 0.61 -4.79
C VAL A 199 -12.97 -0.24 -3.59
N THR A 200 -13.89 -0.40 -2.61
CA THR A 200 -13.62 -1.08 -1.34
C THR A 200 -14.87 -1.78 -0.81
N SER A 201 -14.73 -2.54 0.26
CA SER A 201 -15.84 -3.13 1.03
C SER A 201 -15.96 -2.54 2.45
N ASP A 202 -15.10 -1.60 2.84
CA ASP A 202 -15.16 -0.96 4.16
C ASP A 202 -16.23 0.15 4.17
N ALA A 203 -17.43 -0.22 4.64
CA ALA A 203 -18.58 0.69 4.65
C ALA A 203 -18.39 1.87 5.60
N LEU A 204 -17.87 1.62 6.81
CA LEU A 204 -17.76 2.65 7.84
C LEU A 204 -16.75 3.74 7.43
N LEU A 205 -15.57 3.35 7.00
CA LEU A 205 -14.54 4.29 6.60
C LEU A 205 -14.93 5.02 5.31
N SER A 206 -15.58 4.31 4.36
CA SER A 206 -16.06 4.91 3.11
C SER A 206 -17.11 6.00 3.35
N GLU A 207 -18.09 5.71 4.19
CA GLU A 207 -19.15 6.68 4.53
C GLU A 207 -18.57 7.90 5.25
N PHE A 208 -17.66 7.66 6.20
CA PHE A 208 -16.97 8.74 6.89
C PHE A 208 -16.14 9.59 5.93
N ALA A 209 -15.28 8.98 5.10
CA ALA A 209 -14.41 9.68 4.17
C ALA A 209 -15.23 10.42 3.09
N SER A 210 -16.31 9.83 2.59
CA SER A 210 -17.21 10.49 1.65
C SER A 210 -17.82 11.75 2.25
N LYS A 211 -18.32 11.69 3.47
CA LYS A 211 -18.88 12.87 4.17
C LYS A 211 -17.82 13.90 4.48
N TYR A 212 -16.63 13.47 4.93
CA TYR A 212 -15.54 14.37 5.30
C TYR A 212 -15.01 15.16 4.11
N PHE A 213 -14.89 14.53 2.95
CA PHE A 213 -14.43 15.15 1.70
C PHE A 213 -15.56 15.56 0.77
N GLU A 214 -16.82 15.36 1.17
CA GLU A 214 -18.02 15.59 0.34
C GLU A 214 -17.98 14.86 -1.00
N ALA A 215 -17.34 13.68 -1.05
CA ALA A 215 -17.16 12.91 -2.26
C ALA A 215 -18.40 12.05 -2.58
N PRO A 216 -18.77 11.88 -3.87
CA PRO A 216 -19.83 10.98 -4.27
C PRO A 216 -19.58 9.56 -3.77
N PHE A 217 -20.62 8.96 -3.23
CA PHE A 217 -20.60 7.64 -2.62
C PHE A 217 -21.71 6.78 -3.22
N SER A 218 -21.38 5.57 -3.64
CA SER A 218 -22.35 4.58 -4.06
C SER A 218 -22.03 3.21 -3.48
N ARG A 219 -23.07 2.44 -3.19
CA ARG A 219 -22.95 1.07 -2.67
C ARG A 219 -23.80 0.13 -3.52
N GLN A 220 -23.18 -0.95 -3.96
CA GLN A 220 -23.83 -2.03 -4.68
C GLN A 220 -23.42 -3.35 -4.01
N GLU A 221 -24.37 -3.99 -3.29
CA GLU A 221 -24.10 -5.16 -2.44
C GLU A 221 -22.98 -4.87 -1.41
N ASP A 222 -21.92 -5.68 -1.43
CA ASP A 222 -20.76 -5.55 -0.54
C ASP A 222 -19.66 -4.62 -1.08
N ILE A 223 -19.93 -3.96 -2.20
CA ILE A 223 -18.94 -3.12 -2.87
C ILE A 223 -19.37 -1.67 -2.79
N ILE A 224 -18.41 -0.86 -2.43
CA ILE A 224 -18.56 0.56 -2.22
C ILE A 224 -17.60 1.28 -3.13
N THR A 225 -18.11 2.32 -3.74
CA THR A 225 -17.32 3.22 -4.58
C THR A 225 -17.40 4.62 -4.02
N VAL A 226 -16.23 5.23 -3.79
CA VAL A 226 -16.10 6.64 -3.40
C VAL A 226 -15.30 7.37 -4.47
N ASP A 227 -15.86 8.44 -5.01
CA ASP A 227 -15.24 9.18 -6.11
C ASP A 227 -14.60 10.48 -5.61
N PHE A 228 -13.28 10.53 -5.63
CA PHE A 228 -12.49 11.68 -5.16
C PHE A 228 -12.04 12.61 -6.30
N ARG A 229 -12.49 12.42 -7.54
CA ARG A 229 -11.98 13.17 -8.72
C ARG A 229 -12.34 14.65 -8.73
N GLU A 230 -13.55 14.99 -8.33
CA GLU A 230 -14.08 16.35 -8.55
C GLU A 230 -13.80 17.34 -7.42
N LYS A 231 -13.83 16.89 -6.16
CA LYS A 231 -13.81 17.81 -5.00
C LYS A 231 -12.46 17.91 -4.30
N PHE A 232 -11.52 17.04 -4.61
CA PHE A 232 -10.19 17.07 -4.01
C PHE A 232 -9.44 18.39 -4.22
N ARG A 233 -9.65 19.06 -5.35
CA ARG A 233 -9.03 20.37 -5.63
C ARG A 233 -9.40 21.45 -4.61
N THR A 234 -10.58 21.36 -4.00
CA THR A 234 -11.06 22.30 -2.98
C THR A 234 -10.67 21.90 -1.55
N ALA A 235 -10.68 20.60 -1.25
CA ALA A 235 -10.29 20.06 0.06
C ALA A 235 -8.79 20.21 0.32
N SER A 236 -7.95 20.03 -0.69
CA SER A 236 -6.49 20.21 -0.62
C SER A 236 -6.08 21.62 -0.15
N ARG A 237 -6.86 22.65 -0.47
CA ARG A 237 -6.61 24.02 0.02
C ARG A 237 -6.96 24.23 1.49
N LYS A 238 -7.98 23.53 2.00
CA LYS A 238 -8.36 23.60 3.41
C LYS A 238 -7.46 22.75 4.31
N SER A 239 -6.95 21.64 3.83
CA SER A 239 -6.07 20.74 4.60
C SER A 239 -4.66 21.30 4.79
N ALA A 240 -4.20 22.18 3.89
CA ALA A 240 -2.91 22.84 4.04
C ALA A 240 -2.85 23.79 5.27
N GLU A 241 -4.01 24.25 5.78
CA GLU A 241 -4.08 25.18 6.90
C GLU A 241 -4.16 24.51 8.28
N SER A 242 -4.52 23.23 8.39
CA SER A 242 -4.58 22.56 9.69
C SER A 242 -3.79 21.24 9.72
N LYS A 243 -2.50 21.34 9.92
CA LYS A 243 -1.66 20.18 10.27
C LYS A 243 -1.88 19.80 11.75
N GLY A 244 -3.12 19.60 12.15
CA GLY A 244 -3.49 19.35 13.54
C GLY A 244 -2.85 18.09 14.14
N TYR A 245 -2.42 17.13 13.33
CA TYR A 245 -1.67 15.97 13.79
C TYR A 245 -0.25 16.33 14.27
N ILE A 246 0.39 17.34 13.70
CA ILE A 246 1.74 17.80 14.11
C ILE A 246 1.70 18.32 15.54
N ASN A 247 0.63 18.97 15.94
CA ASN A 247 0.46 19.50 17.31
C ASN A 247 0.31 18.39 18.36
N LYS A 248 0.11 17.12 17.95
CA LYS A 248 0.02 15.97 18.85
C LYS A 248 1.34 15.21 19.04
N GLY A 249 2.44 15.73 18.50
CA GLY A 249 3.73 15.04 18.53
C GLY A 249 3.83 13.85 17.57
N TRP A 250 2.91 13.76 16.60
CA TRP A 250 3.00 12.73 15.57
C TRP A 250 4.06 13.13 14.54
N GLN A 251 4.89 12.17 14.14
CA GLN A 251 6.02 12.41 13.26
C GLN A 251 6.04 11.40 12.11
N VAL A 252 6.55 11.86 10.98
CA VAL A 252 6.77 11.01 9.81
C VAL A 252 8.23 11.14 9.39
N SER A 253 8.92 10.03 9.29
CA SER A 253 10.29 9.98 8.79
C SER A 253 10.39 9.05 7.59
N TYR A 254 11.25 9.42 6.66
CA TYR A 254 11.46 8.72 5.41
C TYR A 254 12.90 8.24 5.34
N ARG A 255 13.08 6.99 5.00
CA ARG A 255 14.36 6.43 4.63
C ARG A 255 14.29 6.00 3.17
N ASN A 256 14.53 6.94 2.30
CA ASN A 256 14.67 6.66 0.88
C ASN A 256 16.15 6.30 0.63
N TYR A 257 16.37 5.09 0.13
CA TYR A 257 17.65 4.84 -0.51
C TYR A 257 17.59 5.54 -1.86
N HIS A 258 18.32 6.66 -1.96
CA HIS A 258 18.51 7.31 -3.25
C HIS A 258 19.10 6.29 -4.22
N TRP A 259 18.45 6.10 -5.32
CA TRP A 259 19.05 5.54 -6.50
C TRP A 259 20.15 6.51 -6.84
N GLY A 260 21.41 6.16 -6.57
CA GLY A 260 22.52 7.02 -6.93
C GLY A 260 22.44 7.27 -8.42
N ALA A 261 22.20 8.54 -8.80
CA ALA A 261 22.59 9.00 -10.09
C ALA A 261 24.13 8.91 -10.07
N GLY A 262 24.67 7.86 -10.65
CA GLY A 262 26.05 7.69 -10.99
C GLY A 262 26.18 7.77 -12.49
#